data_1852740e46df0fb3c564f0a287b9b7d8
#
_entry.id   1852740e46df0fb3c564f0a287b9b7d8
#
_cell.length_a   1.000
_cell.length_b   1.000
_cell.length_c   1.000
_cell.angle_alpha   90.00
_cell.angle_beta   90.00
_cell.angle_gamma   90.00
#
_symmetry.space_group_name_H-M   'P 1'
#
loop_
_entity.id
_entity.type
_entity.pdbx_description
1 polymer ?
#
loop_
_entity_poly.entity_id
_entity_poly.type
_entity_poly.pdbx_seq_one_letter_code
_entity_poly.pdbx_strand_id
1 'polypeptide(L)'
;MLSEELKLIIGALETQGKMAFLEATTEEKIADFEKEKGVTLPSKYKEWLLFSDGGELFLPAGVQLYGIEHKPLIDVNDNSRPSDDYIVIGAFASGDPILSKKTEETISIYNQEIGEIDEDLVYPDFVAFLNDLYELLGIGE
;
A
#
# COMPACT_ATOMS: atom_id res chain seq x y z
N MET A 1 16.77 1.13 0.25
CA MET A 1 17.07 1.89 1.47
C MET A 1 15.89 2.77 1.88
N LEU A 2 15.51 2.74 3.14
CA LEU A 2 14.37 3.52 3.63
C LEU A 2 14.76 4.97 3.89
N SER A 3 13.87 5.90 3.51
CA SER A 3 14.04 7.30 3.87
C SER A 3 13.81 7.48 5.37
N GLU A 4 14.34 8.55 5.94
CA GLU A 4 14.14 8.87 7.35
C GLU A 4 12.64 9.03 7.66
N GLU A 5 11.91 9.64 6.76
CA GLU A 5 10.47 9.86 6.89
C GLU A 5 9.73 8.52 7.06
N LEU A 6 10.04 7.56 6.21
CA LEU A 6 9.40 6.26 6.27
C LEU A 6 9.79 5.49 7.53
N LYS A 7 11.06 5.58 7.95
CA LYS A 7 11.53 4.94 9.20
C LYS A 7 10.77 5.46 10.41
N LEU A 8 10.57 6.77 10.48
CA LEU A 8 9.84 7.39 11.59
C LEU A 8 8.39 6.92 11.65
N ILE A 9 7.75 6.82 10.48
CA ILE A 9 6.37 6.37 10.40
C ILE A 9 6.25 4.90 10.82
N ILE A 10 7.15 4.04 10.35
CA ILE A 10 7.16 2.63 10.72
C ILE A 10 7.30 2.48 12.23
N GLY A 11 8.23 3.23 12.83
CA GLY A 11 8.41 3.20 14.28
C GLY A 11 7.16 3.62 15.04
N ALA A 12 6.49 4.66 14.56
CA ALA A 12 5.25 5.14 15.17
C ALA A 12 4.13 4.08 15.03
N LEU A 13 4.00 3.47 13.86
CA LEU A 13 2.97 2.45 13.63
C LEU A 13 3.15 1.25 14.55
N GLU A 14 4.39 0.82 14.75
CA GLU A 14 4.67 -0.32 15.63
C GLU A 14 4.25 -0.09 17.07
N THR A 15 4.27 1.15 17.53
CA THR A 15 3.84 1.48 18.89
C THR A 15 2.33 1.64 19.03
N GLN A 16 1.61 1.78 17.91
CA GLN A 16 0.18 2.07 17.92
C GLN A 16 -0.70 0.85 17.76
N GLY A 17 -0.19 -0.21 17.17
CA GLY A 17 -1.02 -1.36 16.89
C GLY A 17 -0.22 -2.61 16.59
N LYS A 18 -0.94 -3.67 16.30
CA LYS A 18 -0.36 -4.97 16.01
C LYS A 18 -0.05 -5.07 14.52
N MET A 19 1.22 -5.31 14.21
CA MET A 19 1.70 -5.39 12.84
C MET A 19 2.24 -6.78 12.55
N ALA A 20 2.09 -7.23 11.31
CA ALA A 20 2.72 -8.46 10.83
C ALA A 20 3.52 -8.12 9.58
N PHE A 21 4.83 -7.96 9.75
CA PHE A 21 5.73 -7.64 8.64
C PHE A 21 6.24 -8.92 8.01
N LEU A 22 6.45 -8.87 6.71
CA LEU A 22 6.99 -9.99 5.94
C LEU A 22 8.47 -9.75 5.64
N GLU A 23 9.15 -10.78 5.14
CA GLU A 23 10.53 -10.63 4.72
C GLU A 23 10.61 -9.58 3.61
N ALA A 24 11.62 -8.73 3.67
CA ALA A 24 11.82 -7.69 2.65
C ALA A 24 12.19 -8.29 1.30
N THR A 25 11.78 -7.64 0.23
CA THR A 25 12.27 -7.97 -1.09
C THR A 25 13.54 -7.16 -1.40
N THR A 26 14.01 -7.21 -2.64
CA THR A 26 15.22 -6.49 -3.06
C THR A 26 14.91 -5.56 -4.22
N GLU A 27 15.79 -4.59 -4.44
CA GLU A 27 15.65 -3.66 -5.57
C GLU A 27 15.66 -4.40 -6.90
N GLU A 28 16.48 -5.44 -7.01
CA GLU A 28 16.57 -6.25 -8.22
C GLU A 28 15.23 -6.94 -8.52
N LYS A 29 14.61 -7.53 -7.49
CA LYS A 29 13.34 -8.21 -7.66
C LYS A 29 12.21 -7.24 -8.00
N ILE A 30 12.24 -6.05 -7.41
CA ILE A 30 11.26 -5.00 -7.73
C ILE A 30 11.41 -4.59 -9.20
N ALA A 31 12.65 -4.38 -9.66
CA ALA A 31 12.91 -4.00 -11.05
C ALA A 31 12.45 -5.10 -12.01
N ASP A 32 12.70 -6.36 -11.67
CA ASP A 32 12.26 -7.49 -12.49
C ASP A 32 10.74 -7.56 -12.57
N PHE A 33 10.07 -7.33 -11.45
CA PHE A 33 8.61 -7.30 -11.40
C PHE A 33 8.06 -6.18 -12.30
N GLU A 34 8.62 -4.98 -12.18
CA GLU A 34 8.17 -3.84 -12.99
C GLU A 34 8.36 -4.09 -14.48
N LYS A 35 9.47 -4.69 -14.83
CA LYS A 35 9.78 -5.01 -16.23
C LYS A 35 8.84 -6.09 -16.75
N GLU A 36 8.64 -7.14 -16.00
CA GLU A 36 7.77 -8.26 -16.37
C GLU A 36 6.32 -7.83 -16.54
N LYS A 37 5.84 -7.00 -15.64
CA LYS A 37 4.44 -6.56 -15.63
C LYS A 37 4.19 -5.29 -16.46
N GLY A 38 5.25 -4.62 -16.88
CA GLY A 38 5.13 -3.39 -17.66
C GLY A 38 4.55 -2.23 -16.86
N VAL A 39 4.87 -2.15 -15.58
CA VAL A 39 4.36 -1.11 -14.68
C VAL A 39 5.48 -0.50 -13.87
N THR A 40 5.23 0.69 -13.31
CA THR A 40 6.15 1.34 -12.38
C THR A 40 5.40 1.54 -11.06
N LEU A 41 5.95 1.01 -9.98
CA LEU A 41 5.38 1.17 -8.66
C LEU A 41 5.79 2.54 -8.08
N PRO A 42 4.96 3.11 -7.19
CA PRO A 42 5.34 4.37 -6.54
C PRO A 42 6.65 4.21 -5.77
N SER A 43 7.51 5.23 -5.83
CA SER A 43 8.84 5.16 -5.20
C SER A 43 8.77 4.90 -3.70
N LYS A 44 7.81 5.53 -3.02
CA LYS A 44 7.64 5.34 -1.57
C LYS A 44 7.13 3.96 -1.23
N TYR A 45 6.31 3.36 -2.08
CA TYR A 45 5.87 1.99 -1.86
C TYR A 45 7.02 1.00 -2.12
N LYS A 46 7.87 1.30 -3.09
CA LYS A 46 9.08 0.48 -3.30
C LYS A 46 9.99 0.50 -2.08
N GLU A 47 10.12 1.66 -1.43
CA GLU A 47 10.88 1.75 -0.16
C GLU A 47 10.24 0.86 0.91
N TRP A 48 8.92 0.84 0.99
CA TRP A 48 8.20 -0.04 1.92
C TRP A 48 8.54 -1.50 1.64
N LEU A 49 8.50 -1.91 0.37
CA LEU A 49 8.79 -3.30 -0.01
C LEU A 49 10.21 -3.72 0.37
N LEU A 50 11.14 -2.78 0.40
CA LEU A 50 12.51 -3.05 0.85
C LEU A 50 12.61 -3.24 2.37
N PHE A 51 11.54 -2.94 3.09
CA PHE A 51 11.41 -3.20 4.53
C PHE A 51 10.53 -4.43 4.77
N SER A 52 9.40 -4.51 4.08
CA SER A 52 8.44 -5.61 4.22
C SER A 52 7.75 -5.82 2.87
N ASP A 53 7.83 -7.01 2.32
CA ASP A 53 7.20 -7.30 1.02
C ASP A 53 5.69 -7.49 1.18
N GLY A 54 5.00 -6.38 1.42
CA GLY A 54 3.60 -6.35 1.80
C GLY A 54 3.46 -6.22 3.31
N GLY A 55 2.57 -7.00 3.90
CA GLY A 55 2.38 -7.07 5.35
C GLY A 55 0.99 -6.68 5.78
N GLU A 56 0.73 -6.79 7.08
CA GLU A 56 -0.56 -6.43 7.67
C GLU A 56 -0.35 -5.40 8.76
N LEU A 57 -1.17 -4.36 8.75
CA LEU A 57 -1.08 -3.25 9.70
C LEU A 57 -2.37 -3.19 10.54
N PHE A 58 -2.20 -2.97 11.83
CA PHE A 58 -3.32 -2.80 12.78
C PHE A 58 -4.27 -4.00 12.81
N LEU A 59 -3.69 -5.19 12.97
CA LEU A 59 -4.48 -6.43 13.07
C LEU A 59 -5.46 -6.37 14.24
N PRO A 60 -6.62 -7.05 14.12
CA PRO A 60 -7.05 -7.88 12.98
C PRO A 60 -7.88 -7.13 11.93
N ALA A 61 -8.29 -5.91 12.19
CA ALA A 61 -9.23 -5.18 11.34
C ALA A 61 -8.61 -3.95 10.69
N GLY A 62 -7.39 -4.08 10.22
CA GLY A 62 -6.67 -2.97 9.64
C GLY A 62 -6.51 -3.08 8.13
N VAL A 63 -5.26 -3.02 7.68
CA VAL A 63 -4.91 -2.95 6.27
C VAL A 63 -3.97 -4.10 5.92
N GLN A 64 -4.21 -4.71 4.75
CA GLN A 64 -3.30 -5.70 4.19
C GLN A 64 -2.62 -5.09 2.97
N LEU A 65 -1.30 -5.08 2.98
CA LEU A 65 -0.50 -4.59 1.86
C LEU A 65 0.00 -5.76 1.04
N TYR A 66 0.06 -5.59 -0.27
CA TYR A 66 0.44 -6.67 -1.18
C TYR A 66 1.91 -6.59 -1.56
N GLY A 67 2.52 -7.76 -1.74
CA GLY A 67 3.92 -7.87 -2.08
C GLY A 67 4.15 -8.32 -3.51
N ILE A 68 5.42 -8.46 -3.87
CA ILE A 68 5.78 -8.97 -5.20
C ILE A 68 6.25 -10.43 -5.13
N GLU A 69 6.58 -10.92 -3.94
CA GLU A 69 6.99 -12.31 -3.71
C GLU A 69 6.11 -13.01 -2.68
N HIS A 70 5.69 -12.29 -1.65
CA HIS A 70 4.90 -12.85 -0.54
C HIS A 70 3.42 -12.55 -0.76
N LYS A 71 2.59 -13.56 -0.63
CA LYS A 71 1.14 -13.42 -0.81
C LYS A 71 0.51 -12.61 0.31
N PRO A 72 -0.53 -11.81 0.01
CA PRO A 72 -1.14 -11.66 -1.32
C PRO A 72 -0.23 -10.87 -2.25
N LEU A 73 -0.21 -11.27 -3.51
CA LEU A 73 0.64 -10.63 -4.51
C LEU A 73 -0.10 -9.50 -5.22
N ILE A 74 0.66 -8.47 -5.62
CA ILE A 74 0.12 -7.42 -6.48
C ILE A 74 -0.27 -8.04 -7.81
N ASP A 75 -1.55 -7.89 -8.18
CA ASP A 75 -2.06 -8.35 -9.47
C ASP A 75 -2.38 -7.12 -10.30
N VAL A 76 -1.59 -6.86 -11.32
CA VAL A 76 -1.74 -5.67 -12.16
C VAL A 76 -3.03 -5.69 -12.98
N ASN A 77 -3.71 -6.82 -13.02
CA ASN A 77 -4.99 -6.98 -13.72
C ASN A 77 -6.17 -7.17 -12.78
N ASP A 78 -6.00 -6.85 -11.51
CA ASP A 78 -7.04 -7.02 -10.50
C ASP A 78 -8.32 -6.28 -10.90
N ASN A 79 -9.44 -7.00 -10.89
CA ASN A 79 -10.74 -6.46 -11.30
C ASN A 79 -11.35 -5.47 -10.31
N SER A 80 -10.80 -5.35 -9.11
CA SER A 80 -11.31 -4.38 -8.12
C SER A 80 -10.88 -2.94 -8.39
N ARG A 81 -10.05 -2.72 -9.40
CA ARG A 81 -9.61 -1.36 -9.76
C ARG A 81 -10.65 -0.69 -10.66
N PRO A 82 -10.75 0.66 -10.61
CA PRO A 82 -11.74 1.39 -11.43
C PRO A 82 -11.39 1.44 -12.92
N SER A 83 -10.11 1.33 -13.26
CA SER A 83 -9.64 1.34 -14.65
C SER A 83 -8.22 0.81 -14.74
N ASP A 84 -7.72 0.69 -15.97
CA ASP A 84 -6.35 0.24 -16.23
C ASP A 84 -5.28 1.25 -15.79
N ASP A 85 -5.69 2.46 -15.37
CA ASP A 85 -4.75 3.47 -14.89
C ASP A 85 -4.29 3.20 -13.46
N TYR A 86 -4.85 2.20 -12.81
CA TYR A 86 -4.58 1.91 -11.40
C TYR A 86 -4.08 0.49 -11.19
N ILE A 87 -3.33 0.32 -10.10
CA ILE A 87 -2.87 -1.00 -9.63
C ILE A 87 -3.35 -1.12 -8.19
N VAL A 88 -3.89 -2.28 -7.83
CA VAL A 88 -4.29 -2.56 -6.44
C VAL A 88 -3.06 -3.01 -5.68
N ILE A 89 -2.66 -2.25 -4.65
CA ILE A 89 -1.48 -2.56 -3.83
C ILE A 89 -1.83 -3.02 -2.42
N GLY A 90 -3.11 -3.07 -2.09
CA GLY A 90 -3.56 -3.53 -0.79
C GLY A 90 -5.06 -3.39 -0.65
N ALA A 91 -5.57 -3.66 0.54
CA ALA A 91 -6.99 -3.53 0.84
C ALA A 91 -7.22 -3.34 2.32
N PHE A 92 -8.30 -2.64 2.66
CA PHE A 92 -8.77 -2.56 4.04
C PHE A 92 -9.53 -3.84 4.40
N ALA A 93 -9.72 -4.06 5.70
CA ALA A 93 -10.51 -5.19 6.19
C ALA A 93 -11.94 -5.17 5.65
N SER A 94 -12.46 -4.00 5.31
CA SER A 94 -13.78 -3.84 4.68
C SER A 94 -13.82 -4.37 3.25
N GLY A 95 -12.66 -4.58 2.63
CA GLY A 95 -12.56 -5.01 1.25
C GLY A 95 -12.27 -3.90 0.24
N ASP A 96 -12.28 -2.64 0.68
CA ASP A 96 -11.99 -1.52 -0.21
C ASP A 96 -10.52 -1.53 -0.64
N PRO A 97 -10.24 -1.59 -1.95
CA PRO A 97 -8.85 -1.67 -2.40
C PRO A 97 -8.09 -0.36 -2.27
N ILE A 98 -6.80 -0.49 -2.01
CA ILE A 98 -5.86 0.62 -1.99
C ILE A 98 -5.23 0.69 -3.37
N LEU A 99 -5.35 1.83 -4.04
CA LEU A 99 -4.93 1.99 -5.43
C LEU A 99 -3.67 2.83 -5.55
N SER A 100 -2.80 2.41 -6.46
CA SER A 100 -1.66 3.21 -6.92
C SER A 100 -1.95 3.62 -8.36
N LYS A 101 -1.90 4.91 -8.65
CA LYS A 101 -2.10 5.39 -10.01
C LYS A 101 -0.80 5.18 -10.80
N LYS A 102 -0.90 4.50 -11.94
CA LYS A 102 0.26 4.21 -12.78
C LYS A 102 0.99 5.50 -13.16
N THR A 103 2.31 5.45 -13.13
CA THR A 103 3.23 6.57 -13.46
C THR A 103 3.17 7.74 -12.49
N GLU A 104 2.48 7.59 -11.34
CA GLU A 104 2.40 8.63 -10.32
C GLU A 104 2.65 8.05 -8.94
N GLU A 105 2.90 8.94 -7.96
CA GLU A 105 3.03 8.53 -6.56
C GLU A 105 1.70 8.48 -5.83
N THR A 106 0.64 8.94 -6.46
CA THR A 106 -0.70 9.08 -5.87
C THR A 106 -1.25 7.75 -5.36
N ILE A 107 -1.72 7.76 -4.12
CA ILE A 107 -2.41 6.62 -3.50
C ILE A 107 -3.86 7.05 -3.27
N SER A 108 -4.80 6.18 -3.60
CA SER A 108 -6.21 6.46 -3.41
C SER A 108 -6.96 5.22 -2.94
N ILE A 109 -8.14 5.43 -2.38
CA ILE A 109 -8.96 4.34 -1.86
C ILE A 109 -10.22 4.24 -2.71
N TYR A 110 -10.49 3.04 -3.21
CA TYR A 110 -11.68 2.80 -4.01
C TYR A 110 -12.81 2.36 -3.10
N ASN A 111 -13.89 3.13 -3.06
CA ASN A 111 -15.05 2.80 -2.24
C ASN A 111 -15.99 1.90 -3.07
N GLN A 112 -15.97 0.61 -2.77
CA GLN A 112 -16.78 -0.36 -3.51
C GLN A 112 -18.27 -0.16 -3.34
N GLU A 113 -18.69 0.39 -2.20
CA GLU A 113 -20.10 0.63 -1.93
C GLU A 113 -20.69 1.65 -2.88
N ILE A 114 -19.95 2.72 -3.19
CA ILE A 114 -20.41 3.75 -4.13
C ILE A 114 -19.87 3.57 -5.54
N GLY A 115 -18.93 2.64 -5.73
CA GLY A 115 -18.38 2.35 -7.04
C GLY A 115 -17.44 3.40 -7.61
N GLU A 116 -16.78 4.18 -6.75
CA GLU A 116 -15.82 5.19 -7.21
C GLU A 116 -14.75 5.49 -6.16
N ILE A 117 -13.69 6.18 -6.58
CA ILE A 117 -12.62 6.59 -5.67
C ILE A 117 -13.18 7.64 -4.71
N ASP A 118 -12.89 7.45 -3.43
CA ASP A 118 -13.27 8.41 -2.39
C ASP A 118 -12.36 9.63 -2.50
N GLU A 119 -12.92 10.77 -2.91
CA GLU A 119 -12.15 12.00 -3.11
C GLU A 119 -11.47 12.51 -1.84
N ASP A 120 -12.00 12.16 -0.68
CA ASP A 120 -11.41 12.54 0.60
C ASP A 120 -10.23 11.65 0.99
N LEU A 121 -10.02 10.56 0.27
CA LEU A 121 -8.98 9.58 0.57
C LEU A 121 -8.00 9.43 -0.60
N VAL A 122 -7.52 10.57 -1.10
CA VAL A 122 -6.49 10.61 -2.13
C VAL A 122 -5.25 11.27 -1.54
N TYR A 123 -4.12 10.60 -1.63
CA TYR A 123 -2.87 11.02 -1.00
C TYR A 123 -1.78 11.25 -2.04
N PRO A 124 -0.91 12.26 -1.84
CA PRO A 124 0.15 12.54 -2.81
C PRO A 124 1.18 11.42 -2.94
N ASP A 125 1.38 10.62 -1.88
CA ASP A 125 2.27 9.47 -1.93
C ASP A 125 1.91 8.46 -0.83
N PHE A 126 2.63 7.35 -0.82
CA PHE A 126 2.38 6.28 0.15
C PHE A 126 2.69 6.71 1.59
N VAL A 127 3.67 7.60 1.77
CA VAL A 127 4.02 8.10 3.11
C VAL A 127 2.86 8.90 3.69
N ALA A 128 2.25 9.77 2.89
CA ALA A 128 1.09 10.55 3.33
C ALA A 128 -0.08 9.63 3.70
N PHE A 129 -0.27 8.55 2.94
CA PHE A 129 -1.27 7.55 3.25
C PHE A 129 -1.01 6.90 4.62
N LEU A 130 0.22 6.48 4.87
CA LEU A 130 0.58 5.86 6.15
C LEU A 130 0.37 6.83 7.32
N ASN A 131 0.70 8.11 7.12
CA ASN A 131 0.51 9.13 8.16
C ASN A 131 -0.95 9.28 8.58
N ASP A 132 -1.86 9.08 7.64
CA ASP A 132 -3.29 9.25 7.92
C ASP A 132 -3.97 7.93 8.33
N LEU A 133 -3.27 6.82 8.16
CA LEU A 133 -3.85 5.50 8.37
C LEU A 133 -4.38 5.31 9.79
N TYR A 134 -3.66 5.81 10.78
CA TYR A 134 -4.04 5.71 12.17
C TYR A 134 -5.42 6.34 12.41
N GLU A 135 -5.64 7.53 11.85
CA GLU A 135 -6.94 8.22 11.94
C GLU A 135 -8.02 7.53 11.12
N LEU A 136 -7.65 7.07 9.91
CA LEU A 136 -8.59 6.36 9.04
C LEU A 136 -9.20 5.14 9.70
N LEU A 137 -8.43 4.45 10.53
CA LEU A 137 -8.88 3.25 11.20
C LEU A 137 -9.55 3.53 12.54
N GLY A 138 -9.65 4.80 12.93
CA GLY A 138 -10.32 5.19 14.16
C GLY A 138 -9.55 4.81 15.41
N ILE A 139 -8.25 4.65 15.33
CA ILE A 139 -7.42 4.20 16.45
C ILE A 139 -6.91 5.39 17.28
N GLY A 140 -6.91 6.59 16.71
CA GLY A 140 -6.31 7.77 17.31
C GLY A 140 -7.03 8.36 18.50
N GLU A 141 -8.08 7.76 18.94
CA GLU A 141 -8.89 8.28 20.06
C GLU A 141 -8.44 7.72 21.42
#